data_67f763a44cb34c55771eeffeec3468f4
#
_entry.id   67f763a44cb34c55771eeffeec3468f4
#
_cell.length_a   1.000
_cell.length_b   1.000
_cell.length_c   1.000
_cell.angle_alpha   90.00
_cell.angle_beta   90.00
_cell.angle_gamma   90.00
#
_symmetry.space_group_name_H-M   'P 1'
#
loop_
_entity.id
_entity.type
_entity.pdbx_description
1 polymer ?
#
loop_
_entity_poly.entity_id
_entity_poly.type
_entity_poly.pdbx_seq_one_letter_code
_entity_poly.pdbx_strand_id
1 'polypeptide(L)'
;MKIDSLLKEDSVLKKEINFKASKKKLFLFLRQFSILLNAKIPIIEIINLLKEQKEFKQLKPSLDKVSENLNNGLSVSESFCGDKNFDMFFTSMMKLGEESGRLDKVVYDLSKYYERTYDINKKIQNAMIYPIILTVTGIVMLIFMLKNVIPTFVDLFESSDMVLPLSTRILISVSNAINEKGLLILIILVLIIAGLIIAYRKTKFGYYLDKFRTTKSIFGKQRKIVISSEIARSLSITHKNSMTILDGLIIIQKSMKNKYYKQELSDIFKEIESGEYTLEEAFNKRKITPQVFNSMLKVAENTGELGDIFEKLSEFYDGEVEYAIKSFISILEPMLIIFMAIIVGFIVISITIPMFDVINSFN
;
A
#
# COMPACT_ATOMS: atom_id res chain seq x y z
N MET A 1 -19.85 -16.55 46.08
CA MET A 1 -18.90 -15.44 45.99
C MET A 1 -17.61 -15.80 45.21
N LYS A 2 -17.65 -16.70 44.24
CA LYS A 2 -16.49 -17.10 43.40
C LYS A 2 -16.80 -17.17 41.89
N ILE A 3 -18.05 -16.87 41.50
CA ILE A 3 -18.48 -16.88 40.07
C ILE A 3 -18.45 -15.48 39.44
N ASP A 4 -18.59 -14.42 40.25
CA ASP A 4 -18.55 -13.05 39.77
C ASP A 4 -17.15 -12.51 39.40
N SER A 5 -16.09 -13.18 39.94
CA SER A 5 -14.71 -12.83 39.58
C SER A 5 -14.28 -13.39 38.19
N LEU A 6 -14.85 -14.55 37.80
CA LEU A 6 -14.57 -15.17 36.48
C LEU A 6 -15.28 -14.44 35.32
N LEU A 7 -16.42 -13.81 35.59
CA LEU A 7 -17.14 -13.01 34.58
C LEU A 7 -16.51 -11.63 34.34
N LYS A 8 -15.64 -11.16 35.25
CA LYS A 8 -14.86 -9.94 35.05
C LYS A 8 -13.56 -10.13 34.24
N GLU A 9 -12.98 -11.34 34.24
CA GLU A 9 -11.79 -11.65 33.44
C GLU A 9 -12.11 -11.81 31.94
N ASP A 10 -13.33 -12.27 31.59
CA ASP A 10 -13.76 -12.34 30.20
C ASP A 10 -13.95 -10.96 29.51
N SER A 11 -14.10 -9.88 30.28
CA SER A 11 -14.22 -8.52 29.74
C SER A 11 -12.86 -7.90 29.34
N VAL A 12 -11.77 -8.39 29.89
CA VAL A 12 -10.40 -7.90 29.59
C VAL A 12 -9.81 -8.57 28.34
N LEU A 13 -10.29 -9.76 27.97
CA LEU A 13 -9.85 -10.49 26.76
C LEU A 13 -10.57 -10.09 25.48
N LYS A 14 -11.65 -9.32 25.55
CA LYS A 14 -12.26 -8.65 24.38
C LYS A 14 -11.60 -7.30 24.09
N LYS A 15 -10.30 -7.19 24.09
CA LYS A 15 -9.62 -6.19 23.28
C LYS A 15 -9.85 -6.58 21.83
N GLU A 16 -11.00 -6.17 21.30
CA GLU A 16 -11.32 -6.34 19.87
C GLU A 16 -10.09 -5.86 19.09
N ILE A 17 -9.44 -6.80 18.38
CA ILE A 17 -8.42 -6.48 17.40
C ILE A 17 -9.13 -5.69 16.31
N ASN A 18 -9.30 -4.40 16.57
CA ASN A 18 -10.06 -3.51 15.73
C ASN A 18 -9.20 -3.19 14.52
N PHE A 19 -9.29 -4.02 13.48
CA PHE A 19 -8.60 -3.81 12.21
C PHE A 19 -9.08 -2.51 11.57
N LYS A 20 -8.15 -1.78 10.93
CA LYS A 20 -8.51 -0.59 10.14
C LYS A 20 -9.51 -1.00 9.06
N ALA A 21 -10.61 -0.25 8.92
CA ALA A 21 -11.61 -0.49 7.89
C ALA A 21 -10.98 -0.41 6.48
N SER A 22 -11.45 -1.24 5.57
CA SER A 22 -10.98 -1.22 4.19
C SER A 22 -11.36 0.10 3.51
N LYS A 23 -10.55 0.54 2.54
CA LYS A 23 -10.85 1.75 1.74
C LYS A 23 -12.21 1.66 1.04
N LYS A 24 -12.66 0.45 0.68
CA LYS A 24 -14.01 0.20 0.15
C LYS A 24 -15.09 0.64 1.12
N LYS A 25 -14.96 0.26 2.40
CA LYS A 25 -15.97 0.60 3.42
C LYS A 25 -16.01 2.08 3.71
N LEU A 26 -14.84 2.75 3.73
CA LEU A 26 -14.76 4.19 3.90
C LEU A 26 -15.40 4.93 2.72
N PHE A 27 -15.12 4.50 1.49
CA PHE A 27 -15.77 5.04 0.30
C PHE A 27 -17.29 4.87 0.34
N LEU A 28 -17.79 3.66 0.63
CA LEU A 28 -19.22 3.38 0.71
C LEU A 28 -19.90 4.17 1.83
N PHE A 29 -19.24 4.30 2.98
CA PHE A 29 -19.68 5.15 4.09
C PHE A 29 -19.84 6.60 3.63
N LEU A 30 -18.80 7.18 3.03
CA LEU A 30 -18.82 8.57 2.56
C LEU A 30 -19.89 8.79 1.46
N ARG A 31 -20.07 7.85 0.58
CA ARG A 31 -21.09 7.92 -0.47
C ARG A 31 -22.49 7.99 0.13
N GLN A 32 -22.80 7.10 1.09
CA GLN A 32 -24.10 7.12 1.77
C GLN A 32 -24.25 8.38 2.65
N PHE A 33 -23.18 8.76 3.34
CA PHE A 33 -23.15 9.98 4.15
C PHE A 33 -23.46 11.22 3.29
N SER A 34 -22.85 11.35 2.11
CA SER A 34 -23.12 12.42 1.17
C SER A 34 -24.59 12.44 0.69
N ILE A 35 -25.14 11.28 0.35
CA ILE A 35 -26.55 11.16 -0.09
C ILE A 35 -27.50 11.64 1.02
N LEU A 36 -27.27 11.21 2.25
CA LEU A 36 -28.11 11.58 3.41
C LEU A 36 -27.95 13.05 3.79
N LEU A 37 -26.75 13.62 3.68
CA LEU A 37 -26.51 15.06 3.87
C LEU A 37 -27.27 15.89 2.82
N ASN A 38 -27.23 15.47 1.56
CA ASN A 38 -27.99 16.14 0.50
C ASN A 38 -29.51 16.06 0.72
N ALA A 39 -29.99 15.01 1.37
CA ALA A 39 -31.39 14.89 1.82
C ALA A 39 -31.70 15.73 3.06
N LYS A 40 -30.73 16.55 3.55
CA LYS A 40 -30.87 17.44 4.72
C LYS A 40 -31.16 16.71 6.04
N ILE A 41 -30.76 15.44 6.14
CA ILE A 41 -30.84 14.69 7.40
C ILE A 41 -29.78 15.21 8.37
N PRO A 42 -30.09 15.38 9.67
CA PRO A 42 -29.13 15.80 10.68
C PRO A 42 -27.94 14.84 10.78
N ILE A 43 -26.71 15.38 10.94
CA ILE A 43 -25.46 14.59 10.93
C ILE A 43 -25.47 13.47 11.98
N ILE A 44 -25.96 13.76 13.19
CA ILE A 44 -26.07 12.78 14.28
C ILE A 44 -26.96 11.61 13.87
N GLU A 45 -28.09 11.90 13.21
CA GLU A 45 -29.01 10.90 12.72
C GLU A 45 -28.38 10.05 11.60
N ILE A 46 -27.66 10.69 10.68
CA ILE A 46 -26.89 9.98 9.62
C ILE A 46 -25.88 9.01 10.25
N ILE A 47 -25.09 9.46 11.22
CA ILE A 47 -24.09 8.60 11.88
C ILE A 47 -24.78 7.42 12.58
N ASN A 48 -25.89 7.66 13.26
CA ASN A 48 -26.67 6.62 13.94
C ASN A 48 -27.27 5.60 12.95
N LEU A 49 -27.77 6.06 11.80
CA LEU A 49 -28.28 5.18 10.74
C LEU A 49 -27.17 4.33 10.12
N LEU A 50 -26.01 4.93 9.83
CA LEU A 50 -24.91 4.24 9.18
C LEU A 50 -24.21 3.22 10.09
N LYS A 51 -24.04 3.52 11.39
CA LYS A 51 -23.39 2.59 12.33
C LYS A 51 -24.14 1.28 12.56
N GLU A 52 -25.47 1.27 12.38
CA GLU A 52 -26.31 0.06 12.55
C GLU A 52 -26.33 -0.84 11.30
N GLN A 53 -25.80 -0.37 10.16
CA GLN A 53 -25.74 -1.19 8.95
C GLN A 53 -24.67 -2.28 9.08
N LYS A 54 -25.04 -3.52 8.71
CA LYS A 54 -24.11 -4.68 8.71
C LYS A 54 -22.84 -4.45 7.89
N GLU A 55 -22.95 -3.64 6.84
CA GLU A 55 -21.84 -3.29 5.96
C GLU A 55 -20.74 -2.52 6.69
N PHE A 56 -21.11 -1.67 7.66
CA PHE A 56 -20.19 -0.82 8.40
C PHE A 56 -19.82 -1.36 9.79
N LYS A 57 -20.06 -2.65 10.05
CA LYS A 57 -19.69 -3.29 11.34
C LYS A 57 -18.23 -3.03 11.76
N GLN A 58 -17.30 -2.95 10.81
CA GLN A 58 -15.89 -2.61 11.10
C GLN A 58 -15.67 -1.13 11.48
N LEU A 59 -16.55 -0.24 11.03
CA LEU A 59 -16.53 1.19 11.37
C LEU A 59 -17.34 1.49 12.63
N LYS A 60 -18.23 0.58 13.06
CA LYS A 60 -19.14 0.81 14.18
C LYS A 60 -18.44 1.36 15.44
N PRO A 61 -17.31 0.80 15.93
CA PRO A 61 -16.63 1.34 17.12
C PRO A 61 -16.13 2.79 16.93
N SER A 62 -15.75 3.16 15.70
CA SER A 62 -15.34 4.53 15.37
C SER A 62 -16.55 5.44 15.26
N LEU A 63 -17.64 4.97 14.64
CA LEU A 63 -18.87 5.74 14.49
C LEU A 63 -19.61 5.94 15.83
N ASP A 64 -19.53 4.99 16.77
CA ASP A 64 -20.03 5.15 18.12
C ASP A 64 -19.33 6.31 18.85
N LYS A 65 -17.98 6.37 18.74
CA LYS A 65 -17.20 7.51 19.27
C LYS A 65 -17.57 8.84 18.62
N VAL A 66 -17.73 8.83 17.28
CA VAL A 66 -18.15 10.03 16.54
C VAL A 66 -19.53 10.48 17.01
N SER A 67 -20.48 9.57 17.18
CA SER A 67 -21.82 9.88 17.68
C SER A 67 -21.79 10.44 19.11
N GLU A 68 -20.96 9.86 19.98
CA GLU A 68 -20.76 10.35 21.36
C GLU A 68 -20.16 11.77 21.36
N ASN A 69 -19.11 12.00 20.57
CA ASN A 69 -18.45 13.31 20.46
C ASN A 69 -19.41 14.40 19.95
N LEU A 70 -20.21 14.09 18.92
CA LEU A 70 -21.23 15.00 18.41
C LEU A 70 -22.30 15.32 19.45
N ASN A 71 -22.76 14.33 20.23
CA ASN A 71 -23.70 14.55 21.32
C ASN A 71 -23.11 15.38 22.45
N ASN A 72 -21.79 15.34 22.65
CA ASN A 72 -21.07 16.18 23.61
C ASN A 72 -20.78 17.60 23.07
N GLY A 73 -21.25 17.93 21.88
CA GLY A 73 -21.13 19.27 21.29
C GLY A 73 -19.82 19.55 20.59
N LEU A 74 -18.98 18.51 20.33
CA LEU A 74 -17.79 18.69 19.51
C LEU A 74 -18.18 18.95 18.05
N SER A 75 -17.33 19.69 17.33
CA SER A 75 -17.52 19.91 15.89
C SER A 75 -17.47 18.59 15.11
N VAL A 76 -17.98 18.60 13.87
CA VAL A 76 -17.98 17.39 13.02
C VAL A 76 -16.56 16.93 12.79
N SER A 77 -15.67 17.83 12.42
CA SER A 77 -14.25 17.52 12.16
C SER A 77 -13.51 16.97 13.38
N GLU A 78 -13.74 17.57 14.56
CA GLU A 78 -13.16 17.11 15.83
C GLU A 78 -13.67 15.73 16.23
N SER A 79 -14.95 15.46 15.96
CA SER A 79 -15.57 14.15 16.27
C SER A 79 -14.92 12.98 15.53
N PHE A 80 -14.41 13.21 14.33
CA PHE A 80 -13.67 12.21 13.55
C PHE A 80 -12.16 12.19 13.85
N CYS A 81 -11.63 13.20 14.55
CA CYS A 81 -10.20 13.36 14.77
C CYS A 81 -9.62 12.25 15.66
N GLY A 82 -8.39 11.80 15.35
CA GLY A 82 -7.65 10.81 16.16
C GLY A 82 -8.09 9.37 15.99
N ASP A 83 -9.13 9.06 15.23
CA ASP A 83 -9.50 7.68 14.90
C ASP A 83 -8.65 7.16 13.74
N LYS A 84 -8.22 5.89 13.85
CA LYS A 84 -7.36 5.24 12.86
C LYS A 84 -8.00 5.03 11.49
N ASN A 85 -9.33 5.06 11.41
CA ASN A 85 -10.07 4.87 10.16
C ASN A 85 -10.17 6.16 9.35
N PHE A 86 -10.10 7.32 10.01
CA PHE A 86 -10.21 8.64 9.42
C PHE A 86 -8.82 9.30 9.42
N ASP A 87 -8.18 9.32 8.26
CA ASP A 87 -6.85 9.90 8.14
C ASP A 87 -6.89 11.44 8.15
N MET A 88 -5.70 12.05 8.20
CA MET A 88 -5.60 13.50 8.30
C MET A 88 -6.19 14.23 7.10
N PHE A 89 -6.14 13.63 5.91
CA PHE A 89 -6.78 14.21 4.73
C PHE A 89 -8.30 14.30 4.93
N PHE A 90 -8.90 13.19 5.39
CA PHE A 90 -10.32 13.16 5.72
C PHE A 90 -10.71 14.24 6.72
N THR A 91 -10.05 14.28 7.88
CA THR A 91 -10.41 15.22 8.97
C THR A 91 -10.19 16.69 8.59
N SER A 92 -9.14 16.98 7.82
CA SER A 92 -8.90 18.34 7.31
C SER A 92 -9.96 18.77 6.29
N MET A 93 -10.40 17.88 5.41
CA MET A 93 -11.48 18.18 4.48
C MET A 93 -12.83 18.35 5.20
N MET A 94 -13.12 17.51 6.21
CA MET A 94 -14.32 17.68 7.04
C MET A 94 -14.33 19.06 7.74
N LYS A 95 -13.18 19.48 8.28
CA LYS A 95 -13.02 20.81 8.89
C LYS A 95 -13.31 21.92 7.88
N LEU A 96 -12.76 21.82 6.68
CA LEU A 96 -13.03 22.80 5.63
C LEU A 96 -14.52 22.85 5.27
N GLY A 97 -15.17 21.69 5.13
CA GLY A 97 -16.61 21.62 4.82
C GLY A 97 -17.47 22.23 5.91
N GLU A 98 -17.09 22.07 7.17
CA GLU A 98 -17.76 22.63 8.34
C GLU A 98 -17.59 24.15 8.40
N GLU A 99 -16.34 24.64 8.30
CA GLU A 99 -16.03 26.08 8.34
C GLU A 99 -16.62 26.86 7.15
N SER A 100 -16.70 26.23 5.96
CA SER A 100 -17.30 26.86 4.76
C SER A 100 -18.82 26.70 4.67
N GLY A 101 -19.46 25.93 5.57
CA GLY A 101 -20.88 25.59 5.49
C GLY A 101 -21.27 24.72 4.28
N ARG A 102 -20.29 24.07 3.62
CA ARG A 102 -20.47 23.25 2.42
C ARG A 102 -20.09 21.79 2.67
N LEU A 103 -20.45 21.27 3.84
CA LEU A 103 -20.08 19.91 4.24
C LEU A 103 -20.63 18.85 3.27
N ASP A 104 -21.82 19.06 2.71
CA ASP A 104 -22.45 18.21 1.70
C ASP A 104 -21.55 18.05 0.46
N LYS A 105 -21.05 19.16 -0.08
CA LYS A 105 -20.13 19.15 -1.24
C LYS A 105 -18.81 18.50 -0.89
N VAL A 106 -18.22 18.84 0.25
CA VAL A 106 -16.93 18.29 0.67
C VAL A 106 -17.01 16.79 0.89
N VAL A 107 -18.06 16.28 1.53
CA VAL A 107 -18.25 14.83 1.74
C VAL A 107 -18.47 14.11 0.41
N TYR A 108 -19.18 14.72 -0.54
CA TYR A 108 -19.30 14.20 -1.89
C TYR A 108 -17.93 14.07 -2.58
N ASP A 109 -17.14 15.14 -2.56
CA ASP A 109 -15.80 15.15 -3.16
C ASP A 109 -14.85 14.15 -2.48
N LEU A 110 -14.91 14.03 -1.16
CA LEU A 110 -14.21 12.99 -0.41
C LEU A 110 -14.65 11.59 -0.83
N SER A 111 -15.96 11.37 -1.03
CA SER A 111 -16.45 10.07 -1.50
C SER A 111 -15.82 9.69 -2.84
N LYS A 112 -15.74 10.64 -3.78
CA LYS A 112 -15.09 10.47 -5.09
C LYS A 112 -13.58 10.20 -4.98
N TYR A 113 -12.91 10.91 -4.10
CA TYR A 113 -11.49 10.70 -3.82
C TYR A 113 -11.20 9.29 -3.31
N TYR A 114 -11.98 8.80 -2.33
CA TYR A 114 -11.79 7.46 -1.77
C TYR A 114 -12.29 6.37 -2.72
N GLU A 115 -13.32 6.62 -3.54
CA GLU A 115 -13.77 5.75 -4.63
C GLU A 115 -12.60 5.48 -5.61
N ARG A 116 -11.99 6.55 -6.12
CA ARG A 116 -10.88 6.46 -7.06
C ARG A 116 -9.66 5.78 -6.45
N THR A 117 -9.36 6.11 -5.19
CA THR A 117 -8.27 5.47 -4.45
C THR A 117 -8.54 3.97 -4.25
N TYR A 118 -9.79 3.58 -4.00
CA TYR A 118 -10.19 2.18 -3.91
C TYR A 118 -10.04 1.47 -5.26
N ASP A 119 -10.51 2.07 -6.34
CA ASP A 119 -10.46 1.48 -7.68
C ASP A 119 -9.02 1.20 -8.14
N ILE A 120 -8.10 2.15 -7.94
CA ILE A 120 -6.68 1.95 -8.23
C ILE A 120 -6.12 0.79 -7.41
N ASN A 121 -6.39 0.76 -6.09
CA ASN A 121 -5.90 -0.34 -5.26
C ASN A 121 -6.50 -1.69 -5.67
N LYS A 122 -7.78 -1.73 -6.04
CA LYS A 122 -8.44 -2.94 -6.53
C LYS A 122 -7.84 -3.43 -7.84
N LYS A 123 -7.53 -2.50 -8.77
CA LYS A 123 -6.85 -2.84 -10.02
C LYS A 123 -5.46 -3.46 -9.75
N ILE A 124 -4.68 -2.88 -8.82
CA ILE A 124 -3.39 -3.44 -8.40
C ILE A 124 -3.58 -4.84 -7.78
N GLN A 125 -4.54 -5.01 -6.88
CA GLN A 125 -4.80 -6.30 -6.22
C GLN A 125 -5.21 -7.37 -7.24
N ASN A 126 -6.15 -7.07 -8.12
CA ASN A 126 -6.60 -7.99 -9.16
C ASN A 126 -5.45 -8.41 -10.08
N ALA A 127 -4.63 -7.46 -10.45
CA ALA A 127 -3.48 -7.66 -11.31
C ALA A 127 -2.40 -8.55 -10.67
N MET A 128 -2.29 -8.53 -9.34
CA MET A 128 -1.32 -9.35 -8.58
C MET A 128 -1.79 -10.79 -8.32
N ILE A 129 -3.07 -11.14 -8.60
CA ILE A 129 -3.60 -12.49 -8.33
C ILE A 129 -2.81 -13.54 -9.10
N TYR A 130 -2.64 -13.37 -10.41
CA TYR A 130 -1.92 -14.34 -11.24
C TYR A 130 -0.44 -14.50 -10.83
N PRO A 131 0.37 -13.45 -10.67
CA PRO A 131 1.74 -13.56 -10.17
C PRO A 131 1.83 -14.27 -8.81
N ILE A 132 0.90 -14.02 -7.89
CA ILE A 132 0.89 -14.67 -6.58
C ILE A 132 0.59 -16.16 -6.73
N ILE A 133 -0.43 -16.55 -7.50
CA ILE A 133 -0.76 -17.96 -7.73
C ILE A 133 0.43 -18.69 -8.36
N LEU A 134 1.03 -18.13 -9.41
CA LEU A 134 2.19 -18.71 -10.07
C LEU A 134 3.37 -18.89 -9.11
N THR A 135 3.67 -17.87 -8.31
CA THR A 135 4.76 -17.92 -7.33
C THR A 135 4.49 -18.97 -6.24
N VAL A 136 3.27 -19.01 -5.69
CA VAL A 136 2.90 -19.97 -4.64
C VAL A 136 2.98 -21.39 -5.18
N THR A 137 2.42 -21.66 -6.35
CA THR A 137 2.47 -22.99 -6.99
C THR A 137 3.91 -23.41 -7.25
N GLY A 138 4.73 -22.49 -7.76
CA GLY A 138 6.16 -22.75 -7.98
C GLY A 138 6.92 -23.07 -6.69
N ILE A 139 6.68 -22.33 -5.62
CA ILE A 139 7.29 -22.58 -4.29
C ILE A 139 6.86 -23.96 -3.76
N VAL A 140 5.56 -24.28 -3.85
CA VAL A 140 5.04 -25.59 -3.42
C VAL A 140 5.70 -26.73 -4.19
N MET A 141 5.83 -26.60 -5.52
CA MET A 141 6.51 -27.56 -6.37
C MET A 141 7.98 -27.73 -5.97
N LEU A 142 8.69 -26.62 -5.73
CA LEU A 142 10.09 -26.65 -5.30
C LEU A 142 10.26 -27.35 -3.96
N ILE A 143 9.42 -27.02 -2.96
CA ILE A 143 9.45 -27.66 -1.65
C ILE A 143 9.15 -29.16 -1.79
N PHE A 144 8.19 -29.54 -2.63
CA PHE A 144 7.89 -30.95 -2.90
C PHE A 144 9.10 -31.69 -3.51
N MET A 145 9.77 -31.10 -4.50
CA MET A 145 10.98 -31.67 -5.09
C MET A 145 12.09 -31.83 -4.06
N LEU A 146 12.35 -30.79 -3.27
CA LEU A 146 13.40 -30.80 -2.24
C LEU A 146 13.14 -31.79 -1.09
N LYS A 147 11.87 -32.04 -0.75
CA LYS A 147 11.50 -32.92 0.36
C LYS A 147 11.33 -34.40 -0.02
N ASN A 148 10.84 -34.65 -1.23
CA ASN A 148 10.42 -35.99 -1.61
C ASN A 148 11.27 -36.58 -2.74
N VAL A 149 11.63 -35.76 -3.73
CA VAL A 149 12.36 -36.28 -4.92
C VAL A 149 13.85 -36.34 -4.66
N ILE A 150 14.45 -35.28 -4.16
CA ILE A 150 15.90 -35.22 -3.95
C ILE A 150 16.43 -36.29 -2.97
N PRO A 151 15.81 -36.56 -1.82
CA PRO A 151 16.27 -37.61 -0.91
C PRO A 151 16.39 -38.99 -1.57
N THR A 152 15.45 -39.34 -2.44
CA THR A 152 15.50 -40.63 -3.18
C THR A 152 16.74 -40.77 -4.06
N PHE A 153 17.22 -39.68 -4.66
CA PHE A 153 18.45 -39.66 -5.41
C PHE A 153 19.71 -39.64 -4.53
N VAL A 154 19.63 -38.99 -3.37
CA VAL A 154 20.74 -38.99 -2.39
C VAL A 154 21.07 -40.40 -1.95
N ASP A 155 20.06 -41.18 -1.55
CA ASP A 155 20.22 -42.59 -1.14
C ASP A 155 20.90 -43.45 -2.22
N LEU A 156 20.56 -43.20 -3.51
CA LEU A 156 21.18 -43.83 -4.64
C LEU A 156 22.65 -43.44 -4.83
N PHE A 157 22.98 -42.17 -4.63
CA PHE A 157 24.34 -41.66 -4.81
C PHE A 157 25.26 -42.09 -3.66
N GLU A 158 24.78 -42.13 -2.42
CA GLU A 158 25.52 -42.58 -1.23
C GLU A 158 25.89 -44.08 -1.34
N SER A 159 24.99 -44.90 -1.94
CA SER A 159 25.26 -46.31 -2.16
C SER A 159 26.34 -46.61 -3.23
N SER A 160 26.71 -45.59 -4.01
CA SER A 160 27.65 -45.73 -5.16
C SER A 160 29.07 -45.24 -4.85
N ASP A 161 29.36 -44.74 -3.63
CA ASP A 161 30.67 -44.23 -3.17
C ASP A 161 31.32 -43.18 -4.10
N MET A 162 30.50 -42.39 -4.83
CA MET A 162 30.96 -41.44 -5.85
C MET A 162 31.18 -40.03 -5.31
N VAL A 163 32.15 -39.33 -5.90
CA VAL A 163 32.37 -37.92 -5.61
C VAL A 163 31.33 -37.07 -6.34
N LEU A 164 30.33 -36.54 -5.60
CA LEU A 164 29.27 -35.74 -6.18
C LEU A 164 29.75 -34.38 -6.70
N PRO A 165 29.25 -33.92 -7.87
CA PRO A 165 29.46 -32.56 -8.36
C PRO A 165 29.04 -31.48 -7.40
N LEU A 166 29.61 -30.28 -7.52
CA LEU A 166 29.36 -29.17 -6.61
C LEU A 166 27.88 -28.71 -6.63
N SER A 167 27.24 -28.73 -7.80
CA SER A 167 25.81 -28.43 -7.96
C SER A 167 24.92 -29.37 -7.15
N THR A 168 25.21 -30.66 -7.18
CA THR A 168 24.48 -31.72 -6.46
C THR A 168 24.66 -31.55 -4.94
N ARG A 169 25.92 -31.30 -4.49
CA ARG A 169 26.20 -31.05 -3.07
C ARG A 169 25.45 -29.82 -2.52
N ILE A 170 25.39 -28.72 -3.29
CA ILE A 170 24.59 -27.54 -2.90
C ILE A 170 23.11 -27.91 -2.78
N LEU A 171 22.58 -28.64 -3.77
CA LEU A 171 21.18 -29.06 -3.79
C LEU A 171 20.81 -29.93 -2.59
N ILE A 172 21.66 -30.92 -2.26
CA ILE A 172 21.51 -31.78 -1.10
C ILE A 172 21.57 -30.98 0.19
N SER A 173 22.53 -30.04 0.32
CA SER A 173 22.64 -29.19 1.52
C SER A 173 21.39 -28.35 1.72
N VAL A 174 20.80 -27.80 0.66
CA VAL A 174 19.55 -27.03 0.70
C VAL A 174 18.37 -27.95 1.09
N SER A 175 18.29 -29.15 0.50
CA SER A 175 17.26 -30.14 0.81
C SER A 175 17.30 -30.53 2.29
N ASN A 176 18.47 -30.89 2.82
CA ASN A 176 18.67 -31.25 4.22
C ASN A 176 18.34 -30.08 5.17
N ALA A 177 18.75 -28.86 4.82
CA ALA A 177 18.41 -27.67 5.61
C ALA A 177 16.89 -27.43 5.69
N ILE A 178 16.16 -27.68 4.60
CA ILE A 178 14.70 -27.56 4.57
C ILE A 178 14.03 -28.70 5.35
N ASN A 179 14.54 -29.91 5.23
CA ASN A 179 13.98 -31.09 5.92
C ASN A 179 14.19 -31.01 7.44
N GLU A 180 15.41 -30.70 7.89
CA GLU A 180 15.76 -30.69 9.31
C GLU A 180 15.37 -29.38 10.01
N LYS A 181 15.55 -28.25 9.34
CA LYS A 181 15.45 -26.90 9.93
C LYS A 181 14.42 -26.00 9.25
N GLY A 182 13.51 -26.54 8.44
CA GLY A 182 12.54 -25.75 7.67
C GLY A 182 11.68 -24.82 8.53
N LEU A 183 11.23 -25.30 9.70
CA LEU A 183 10.48 -24.47 10.65
C LEU A 183 11.33 -23.29 11.20
N LEU A 184 12.60 -23.58 11.53
CA LEU A 184 13.54 -22.57 12.04
C LEU A 184 13.84 -21.51 10.98
N ILE A 185 14.05 -21.93 9.71
CA ILE A 185 14.25 -21.03 8.57
C ILE A 185 13.02 -20.12 8.40
N LEU A 186 11.82 -20.67 8.51
CA LEU A 186 10.58 -19.89 8.41
C LEU A 186 10.46 -18.87 9.55
N ILE A 187 10.78 -19.26 10.80
CA ILE A 187 10.79 -18.35 11.96
C ILE A 187 11.81 -17.22 11.74
N ILE A 188 13.03 -17.54 11.33
CA ILE A 188 14.07 -16.53 11.04
C ILE A 188 13.60 -15.57 9.95
N LEU A 189 12.99 -16.07 8.86
CA LEU A 189 12.46 -15.24 7.79
C LEU A 189 11.39 -14.27 8.28
N VAL A 190 10.44 -14.76 9.11
CA VAL A 190 9.40 -13.92 9.73
C VAL A 190 10.02 -12.86 10.64
N LEU A 191 11.04 -13.20 11.46
CA LEU A 191 11.73 -12.25 12.32
C LEU A 191 12.49 -11.20 11.52
N ILE A 192 13.14 -11.57 10.41
CA ILE A 192 13.82 -10.62 9.51
C ILE A 192 12.80 -9.65 8.90
N ILE A 193 11.67 -10.17 8.38
CA ILE A 193 10.61 -9.33 7.82
C ILE A 193 10.05 -8.36 8.87
N ALA A 194 9.76 -8.85 10.08
CA ALA A 194 9.29 -8.04 11.19
C ALA A 194 10.31 -6.96 11.58
N GLY A 195 11.60 -7.32 11.67
CA GLY A 195 12.70 -6.38 11.92
C GLY A 195 12.81 -5.29 10.86
N LEU A 196 12.72 -5.64 9.57
CA LEU A 196 12.73 -4.69 8.46
C LEU A 196 11.53 -3.74 8.51
N ILE A 197 10.34 -4.24 8.86
CA ILE A 197 9.12 -3.41 9.02
C ILE A 197 9.30 -2.41 10.18
N ILE A 198 9.86 -2.85 11.30
CA ILE A 198 10.12 -2.00 12.47
C ILE A 198 11.18 -0.94 12.13
N ALA A 199 12.27 -1.34 11.46
CA ALA A 199 13.32 -0.44 11.01
C ALA A 199 12.77 0.62 10.04
N TYR A 200 11.95 0.22 9.07
CA TYR A 200 11.27 1.13 8.15
C TYR A 200 10.40 2.17 8.89
N ARG A 201 9.66 1.74 9.92
CA ARG A 201 8.75 2.64 10.66
C ARG A 201 9.48 3.60 11.59
N LYS A 202 10.46 3.10 12.38
CA LYS A 202 11.05 3.83 13.51
C LYS A 202 12.32 4.60 13.17
N THR A 203 13.01 4.28 12.08
CA THR A 203 14.33 4.87 11.78
C THR A 203 14.33 5.71 10.51
N LYS A 204 15.44 6.45 10.28
CA LYS A 204 15.70 7.15 9.01
C LYS A 204 15.88 6.20 7.83
N PHE A 205 16.02 4.88 8.07
CA PHE A 205 16.09 3.86 7.04
C PHE A 205 14.89 3.92 6.07
N GLY A 206 13.69 4.17 6.59
CA GLY A 206 12.49 4.34 5.76
C GLY A 206 12.61 5.48 4.75
N TYR A 207 13.20 6.62 5.12
CA TYR A 207 13.44 7.73 4.21
C TYR A 207 14.43 7.36 3.09
N TYR A 208 15.58 6.77 3.44
CA TYR A 208 16.58 6.37 2.46
C TYR A 208 16.07 5.28 1.51
N LEU A 209 15.31 4.33 2.04
CA LEU A 209 14.69 3.28 1.24
C LEU A 209 13.65 3.85 0.26
N ASP A 210 12.80 4.78 0.71
CA ASP A 210 11.82 5.45 -0.13
C ASP A 210 12.49 6.31 -1.21
N LYS A 211 13.57 7.03 -0.85
CA LYS A 211 14.40 7.79 -1.80
C LYS A 211 15.01 6.88 -2.86
N PHE A 212 15.68 5.79 -2.44
CA PHE A 212 16.29 4.84 -3.36
C PHE A 212 15.26 4.24 -4.33
N ARG A 213 14.11 3.81 -3.80
CA ARG A 213 13.01 3.24 -4.61
C ARG A 213 12.44 4.22 -5.62
N THR A 214 12.50 5.51 -5.35
CA THR A 214 11.97 6.55 -6.23
C THR A 214 12.98 7.04 -7.26
N THR A 215 14.26 7.17 -6.85
CA THR A 215 15.28 7.83 -7.69
C THR A 215 16.16 6.86 -8.46
N LYS A 216 16.47 5.70 -7.89
CA LYS A 216 17.45 4.75 -8.46
C LYS A 216 16.87 3.39 -8.83
N SER A 217 15.65 3.05 -8.41
CA SER A 217 15.01 1.80 -8.75
C SER A 217 14.55 1.78 -10.21
N ILE A 218 14.59 0.58 -10.84
CA ILE A 218 14.03 0.31 -12.18
C ILE A 218 12.55 0.77 -12.26
N PHE A 219 11.83 0.69 -11.14
CA PHE A 219 10.42 1.09 -11.01
C PHE A 219 10.24 2.53 -10.49
N GLY A 220 11.30 3.33 -10.43
CA GLY A 220 11.26 4.70 -9.92
C GLY A 220 10.32 5.60 -10.74
N LYS A 221 10.29 5.43 -12.07
CA LYS A 221 9.40 6.17 -12.97
C LYS A 221 7.92 5.88 -12.68
N GLN A 222 7.57 4.61 -12.54
CA GLN A 222 6.20 4.17 -12.24
C GLN A 222 5.75 4.71 -10.86
N ARG A 223 6.65 4.70 -9.89
CA ARG A 223 6.38 5.23 -8.56
C ARG A 223 6.14 6.75 -8.58
N LYS A 224 6.91 7.50 -9.38
CA LYS A 224 6.66 8.93 -9.59
C LYS A 224 5.26 9.17 -10.17
N ILE A 225 4.84 8.40 -11.15
CA ILE A 225 3.50 8.49 -11.77
C ILE A 225 2.41 8.30 -10.71
N VAL A 226 2.49 7.24 -9.89
CA VAL A 226 1.50 6.95 -8.84
C VAL A 226 1.40 8.09 -7.82
N ILE A 227 2.54 8.63 -7.39
CA ILE A 227 2.54 9.71 -6.40
C ILE A 227 2.11 11.03 -7.03
N SER A 228 2.45 11.30 -8.29
CA SER A 228 1.97 12.48 -9.01
C SER A 228 0.45 12.47 -9.19
N SER A 229 -0.15 11.30 -9.47
CA SER A 229 -1.61 11.13 -9.45
C SER A 229 -2.21 11.45 -8.07
N GLU A 230 -1.60 10.97 -6.98
CA GLU A 230 -2.06 11.25 -5.61
C GLU A 230 -1.98 12.75 -5.28
N ILE A 231 -0.87 13.41 -5.63
CA ILE A 231 -0.67 14.86 -5.43
C ILE A 231 -1.69 15.67 -6.25
N ALA A 232 -1.81 15.40 -7.56
CA ALA A 232 -2.73 16.11 -8.43
C ALA A 232 -4.17 16.00 -7.95
N ARG A 233 -4.61 14.78 -7.60
CA ARG A 233 -5.97 14.51 -7.09
C ARG A 233 -6.23 15.24 -5.78
N SER A 234 -5.28 15.24 -4.88
CA SER A 234 -5.43 15.92 -3.59
C SER A 234 -5.46 17.44 -3.77
N LEU A 235 -4.60 18.02 -4.62
CA LEU A 235 -4.62 19.45 -4.93
C LEU A 235 -5.90 19.86 -5.68
N SER A 236 -6.38 19.04 -6.61
CA SER A 236 -7.65 19.29 -7.29
C SER A 236 -8.81 19.42 -6.29
N ILE A 237 -8.93 18.44 -5.37
CA ILE A 237 -10.06 18.42 -4.44
C ILE A 237 -9.98 19.53 -3.38
N THR A 238 -8.78 19.84 -2.89
CA THR A 238 -8.59 20.94 -1.92
C THR A 238 -8.89 22.29 -2.57
N HIS A 239 -8.38 22.52 -3.79
CA HIS A 239 -8.60 23.78 -4.51
C HIS A 239 -10.05 23.97 -4.96
N LYS A 240 -10.74 22.91 -5.44
CA LYS A 240 -12.17 22.94 -5.77
C LYS A 240 -13.07 23.33 -4.59
N ASN A 241 -12.60 23.07 -3.37
CA ASN A 241 -13.27 23.45 -2.14
C ASN A 241 -12.73 24.76 -1.53
N SER A 242 -12.10 25.60 -2.37
CA SER A 242 -11.66 26.96 -2.02
C SER A 242 -10.52 27.02 -1.00
N MET A 243 -9.73 25.94 -0.86
CA MET A 243 -8.49 25.99 -0.09
C MET A 243 -7.37 26.65 -0.89
N THR A 244 -6.47 27.32 -0.17
CA THR A 244 -5.24 27.82 -0.76
C THR A 244 -4.34 26.64 -1.15
N ILE A 245 -3.45 26.86 -2.12
CA ILE A 245 -2.47 25.82 -2.53
C ILE A 245 -1.57 25.43 -1.35
N LEU A 246 -1.17 26.42 -0.53
CA LEU A 246 -0.34 26.19 0.63
C LEU A 246 -1.03 25.28 1.65
N ASP A 247 -2.30 25.52 1.95
CA ASP A 247 -3.07 24.66 2.85
C ASP A 247 -3.22 23.24 2.28
N GLY A 248 -3.49 23.14 0.97
CA GLY A 248 -3.53 21.86 0.26
C GLY A 248 -2.21 21.09 0.38
N LEU A 249 -1.07 21.76 0.19
CA LEU A 249 0.26 21.13 0.33
C LEU A 249 0.54 20.65 1.76
N ILE A 250 0.14 21.41 2.79
CA ILE A 250 0.27 20.98 4.19
C ILE A 250 -0.52 19.70 4.44
N ILE A 251 -1.76 19.63 3.96
CA ILE A 251 -2.63 18.47 4.16
C ILE A 251 -2.06 17.25 3.45
N ILE A 252 -1.62 17.41 2.18
CA ILE A 252 -1.04 16.34 1.39
C ILE A 252 0.25 15.83 2.03
N GLN A 253 1.16 16.74 2.40
CA GLN A 253 2.41 16.40 3.09
C GLN A 253 2.14 15.57 4.36
N LYS A 254 1.19 15.99 5.20
CA LYS A 254 0.86 15.29 6.45
C LYS A 254 0.22 13.92 6.21
N SER A 255 -0.57 13.76 5.16
CA SER A 255 -1.23 12.50 4.77
C SER A 255 -0.32 11.53 4.01
N MET A 256 0.77 12.03 3.44
CA MET A 256 1.70 11.24 2.61
C MET A 256 2.38 10.14 3.43
N LYS A 257 2.28 8.89 2.94
CA LYS A 257 2.89 7.71 3.57
C LYS A 257 4.38 7.57 3.25
N ASN A 258 4.78 7.99 2.05
CA ASN A 258 6.15 7.93 1.59
C ASN A 258 6.97 9.01 2.30
N LYS A 259 7.96 8.60 3.11
CA LYS A 259 8.76 9.52 3.95
C LYS A 259 9.62 10.48 3.12
N TYR A 260 10.12 10.05 1.96
CA TYR A 260 10.88 10.90 1.05
C TYR A 260 10.00 12.01 0.47
N TYR A 261 8.84 11.66 -0.11
CA TYR A 261 7.91 12.67 -0.64
C TYR A 261 7.33 13.57 0.43
N LYS A 262 7.09 13.04 1.63
CA LYS A 262 6.67 13.86 2.76
C LYS A 262 7.67 14.97 3.07
N GLN A 263 8.97 14.67 3.04
CA GLN A 263 10.02 15.66 3.26
C GLN A 263 10.11 16.65 2.10
N GLU A 264 10.12 16.16 0.85
CA GLU A 264 10.22 17.03 -0.33
C GLU A 264 9.01 17.98 -0.42
N LEU A 265 7.79 17.52 -0.12
CA LEU A 265 6.61 18.39 -0.08
C LEU A 265 6.68 19.42 1.06
N SER A 266 7.28 19.06 2.21
CA SER A 266 7.53 20.02 3.27
C SER A 266 8.49 21.14 2.86
N ASP A 267 9.51 20.77 2.10
CA ASP A 267 10.49 21.73 1.62
C ASP A 267 9.91 22.60 0.49
N ILE A 268 9.11 22.02 -0.42
CA ILE A 268 8.34 22.77 -1.43
C ILE A 268 7.40 23.79 -0.76
N PHE A 269 6.68 23.36 0.28
CA PHE A 269 5.82 24.28 1.04
C PHE A 269 6.59 25.48 1.57
N LYS A 270 7.74 25.27 2.21
CA LYS A 270 8.57 26.35 2.78
C LYS A 270 9.11 27.31 1.69
N GLU A 271 9.54 26.75 0.55
CA GLU A 271 10.05 27.53 -0.59
C GLU A 271 8.97 28.44 -1.20
N ILE A 272 7.73 27.96 -1.26
CA ILE A 272 6.60 28.78 -1.75
C ILE A 272 6.14 29.78 -0.66
N GLU A 273 6.05 29.34 0.60
CA GLU A 273 5.64 30.22 1.72
C GLU A 273 6.58 31.40 1.91
N SER A 274 7.88 31.19 1.69
CA SER A 274 8.89 32.28 1.75
C SER A 274 8.83 33.23 0.56
N GLY A 275 8.10 32.89 -0.51
CA GLY A 275 8.05 33.67 -1.76
C GLY A 275 9.32 33.53 -2.61
N GLU A 276 10.23 32.59 -2.26
CA GLU A 276 11.49 32.39 -3.00
C GLU A 276 11.26 31.74 -4.36
N TYR A 277 10.27 30.84 -4.45
CA TYR A 277 9.93 30.10 -5.67
C TYR A 277 8.42 30.08 -5.93
N THR A 278 8.04 30.04 -7.19
CA THR A 278 6.67 29.71 -7.60
C THR A 278 6.39 28.23 -7.38
N LEU A 279 5.14 27.83 -7.51
CA LEU A 279 4.75 26.41 -7.39
C LEU A 279 5.49 25.53 -8.41
N GLU A 280 5.52 25.97 -9.68
CA GLU A 280 6.24 25.25 -10.75
C GLU A 280 7.73 25.15 -10.46
N GLU A 281 8.38 26.26 -10.12
CA GLU A 281 9.81 26.32 -9.86
C GLU A 281 10.21 25.40 -8.68
N ALA A 282 9.45 25.39 -7.59
CA ALA A 282 9.69 24.54 -6.44
C ALA A 282 9.58 23.05 -6.80
N PHE A 283 8.53 22.64 -7.53
CA PHE A 283 8.38 21.25 -7.99
C PHE A 283 9.46 20.84 -8.99
N ASN A 284 9.83 21.73 -9.92
CA ASN A 284 10.83 21.48 -10.95
C ASN A 284 12.24 21.32 -10.34
N LYS A 285 12.61 22.16 -9.38
CA LYS A 285 13.87 22.10 -8.62
C LYS A 285 14.03 20.75 -7.91
N ARG A 286 12.96 20.23 -7.30
CA ARG A 286 12.97 18.97 -6.52
C ARG A 286 12.88 17.73 -7.40
N LYS A 287 12.43 17.84 -8.64
CA LYS A 287 12.28 16.72 -9.60
C LYS A 287 11.51 15.51 -9.06
N ILE A 288 10.57 15.76 -8.16
CA ILE A 288 9.75 14.69 -7.54
C ILE A 288 8.58 14.25 -8.44
N THR A 289 8.21 15.07 -9.41
CA THR A 289 7.16 14.82 -10.39
C THR A 289 7.75 14.67 -11.79
N PRO A 290 7.04 14.04 -12.74
CA PRO A 290 7.43 14.02 -14.14
C PRO A 290 7.42 15.42 -14.77
N GLN A 291 8.20 15.60 -15.85
CA GLN A 291 8.31 16.91 -16.52
C GLN A 291 6.96 17.44 -17.03
N VAL A 292 6.10 16.56 -17.54
CA VAL A 292 4.75 16.93 -17.99
C VAL A 292 3.93 17.58 -16.87
N PHE A 293 4.04 17.03 -15.64
CA PHE A 293 3.39 17.62 -14.45
C PHE A 293 3.85 19.06 -14.23
N ASN A 294 5.15 19.32 -14.25
CA ASN A 294 5.73 20.64 -14.01
C ASN A 294 5.35 21.62 -15.13
N SER A 295 5.35 21.17 -16.39
CA SER A 295 4.90 22.00 -17.52
C SER A 295 3.44 22.43 -17.40
N MET A 296 2.58 21.54 -16.93
CA MET A 296 1.16 21.85 -16.67
C MET A 296 0.99 22.79 -15.47
N LEU A 297 1.82 22.66 -14.42
CA LEU A 297 1.84 23.62 -13.30
C LEU A 297 2.18 25.03 -13.79
N LYS A 298 3.17 25.15 -14.66
CA LYS A 298 3.54 26.45 -15.26
C LYS A 298 2.37 27.09 -16.03
N VAL A 299 1.64 26.28 -16.80
CA VAL A 299 0.43 26.76 -17.48
C VAL A 299 -0.62 27.21 -16.48
N ALA A 300 -0.84 26.41 -15.42
CA ALA A 300 -1.82 26.70 -14.39
C ALA A 300 -1.53 28.03 -13.65
N GLU A 301 -0.26 28.30 -13.32
CA GLU A 301 0.15 29.55 -12.68
C GLU A 301 -0.02 30.75 -13.63
N ASN A 302 0.33 30.61 -14.89
CA ASN A 302 0.22 31.70 -15.88
C ASN A 302 -1.23 32.05 -16.22
N THR A 303 -2.14 31.07 -16.23
CA THR A 303 -3.55 31.28 -16.57
C THR A 303 -4.42 31.56 -15.34
N GLY A 304 -3.95 31.25 -14.15
CA GLY A 304 -4.76 31.30 -12.91
C GLY A 304 -5.77 30.13 -12.80
N GLU A 305 -5.79 29.19 -13.74
CA GLU A 305 -6.75 28.06 -13.80
C GLU A 305 -6.23 26.82 -13.07
N LEU A 306 -5.71 27.00 -11.86
CA LEU A 306 -5.09 25.92 -11.08
C LEU A 306 -6.03 24.74 -10.81
N GLY A 307 -7.32 25.02 -10.52
CA GLY A 307 -8.31 23.99 -10.22
C GLY A 307 -8.55 23.03 -11.37
N ASP A 308 -8.80 23.58 -12.55
CA ASP A 308 -9.09 22.81 -13.78
C ASP A 308 -7.87 22.02 -14.25
N ILE A 309 -6.69 22.62 -14.12
CA ILE A 309 -5.46 21.94 -14.49
C ILE A 309 -5.13 20.80 -13.53
N PHE A 310 -5.32 20.97 -12.21
CA PHE A 310 -5.16 19.87 -11.27
C PHE A 310 -6.15 18.73 -11.51
N GLU A 311 -7.38 19.04 -11.92
CA GLU A 311 -8.35 18.01 -12.30
C GLU A 311 -7.88 17.22 -13.51
N LYS A 312 -7.51 17.91 -14.59
CA LYS A 312 -6.97 17.28 -15.81
C LYS A 312 -5.69 16.50 -15.55
N LEU A 313 -4.79 17.00 -14.70
CA LEU A 313 -3.60 16.28 -14.26
C LEU A 313 -3.95 15.01 -13.49
N SER A 314 -4.94 15.09 -12.58
CA SER A 314 -5.42 13.92 -11.85
C SER A 314 -5.93 12.84 -12.79
N GLU A 315 -6.80 13.19 -13.74
CA GLU A 315 -7.34 12.27 -14.74
C GLU A 315 -6.26 11.66 -15.63
N PHE A 316 -5.34 12.50 -16.13
CA PHE A 316 -4.22 12.06 -16.94
C PHE A 316 -3.32 11.06 -16.20
N TYR A 317 -2.91 11.40 -14.97
CA TYR A 317 -2.05 10.50 -14.20
C TYR A 317 -2.76 9.27 -13.67
N ASP A 318 -4.07 9.31 -13.49
CA ASP A 318 -4.85 8.11 -13.19
C ASP A 318 -4.80 7.09 -14.36
N GLY A 319 -4.88 7.58 -15.60
CA GLY A 319 -4.66 6.77 -16.80
C GLY A 319 -3.23 6.20 -16.88
N GLU A 320 -2.23 7.06 -16.62
CA GLU A 320 -0.83 6.65 -16.58
C GLU A 320 -0.55 5.59 -15.51
N VAL A 321 -1.21 5.67 -14.33
CA VAL A 321 -1.12 4.64 -13.28
C VAL A 321 -1.67 3.31 -13.78
N GLU A 322 -2.81 3.31 -14.49
CA GLU A 322 -3.36 2.08 -15.06
C GLU A 322 -2.42 1.44 -16.09
N TYR A 323 -1.83 2.27 -16.94
CA TYR A 323 -0.83 1.82 -17.91
C TYR A 323 0.43 1.27 -17.21
N ALA A 324 0.93 1.96 -16.17
CA ALA A 324 2.08 1.53 -15.39
C ALA A 324 1.84 0.18 -14.68
N ILE A 325 0.63 -0.05 -14.15
CA ILE A 325 0.25 -1.32 -13.55
C ILE A 325 0.28 -2.44 -14.60
N LYS A 326 -0.34 -2.23 -15.76
CA LYS A 326 -0.36 -3.22 -16.84
C LYS A 326 1.06 -3.54 -17.34
N SER A 327 1.88 -2.51 -17.57
CA SER A 327 3.27 -2.66 -18.01
C SER A 327 4.13 -3.41 -16.98
N PHE A 328 3.92 -3.14 -15.68
CA PHE A 328 4.63 -3.85 -14.61
C PHE A 328 4.33 -5.35 -14.65
N ILE A 329 3.05 -5.72 -14.80
CA ILE A 329 2.63 -7.12 -14.82
C ILE A 329 3.16 -7.84 -16.05
N SER A 330 3.09 -7.20 -17.23
CA SER A 330 3.58 -7.81 -18.48
C SER A 330 5.09 -8.10 -18.47
N ILE A 331 5.86 -7.40 -17.64
CA ILE A 331 7.30 -7.69 -17.44
C ILE A 331 7.50 -8.73 -16.34
N LEU A 332 6.70 -8.67 -15.28
CA LEU A 332 6.84 -9.55 -14.12
C LEU A 332 6.57 -11.02 -14.47
N GLU A 333 5.60 -11.28 -15.35
CA GLU A 333 5.23 -12.62 -15.77
C GLU A 333 6.38 -13.39 -16.46
N PRO A 334 7.01 -12.87 -17.54
CA PRO A 334 8.17 -13.53 -18.14
C PRO A 334 9.34 -13.69 -17.16
N MET A 335 9.57 -12.70 -16.28
CA MET A 335 10.63 -12.79 -15.26
C MET A 335 10.40 -13.96 -14.30
N LEU A 336 9.16 -14.15 -13.84
CA LEU A 336 8.82 -15.28 -12.96
C LEU A 336 8.98 -16.61 -13.66
N ILE A 337 8.57 -16.72 -14.93
CA ILE A 337 8.73 -17.96 -15.72
C ILE A 337 10.21 -18.29 -15.91
N ILE A 338 11.03 -17.31 -16.32
CA ILE A 338 12.47 -17.49 -16.48
C ILE A 338 13.13 -17.89 -15.16
N PHE A 339 12.77 -17.22 -14.07
CA PHE A 339 13.30 -17.53 -12.74
C PHE A 339 12.99 -18.98 -12.33
N MET A 340 11.75 -19.42 -12.54
CA MET A 340 11.32 -20.78 -12.24
C MET A 340 12.03 -21.79 -13.16
N ALA A 341 12.17 -21.48 -14.46
CA ALA A 341 12.89 -22.34 -15.41
C ALA A 341 14.36 -22.54 -15.04
N ILE A 342 15.04 -21.47 -14.58
CA ILE A 342 16.42 -21.55 -14.10
C ILE A 342 16.53 -22.48 -12.88
N ILE A 343 15.62 -22.33 -11.90
CA ILE A 343 15.66 -23.17 -10.69
C ILE A 343 15.38 -24.63 -11.03
N VAL A 344 14.33 -24.90 -11.80
CA VAL A 344 13.98 -26.27 -12.21
C VAL A 344 15.09 -26.87 -13.06
N GLY A 345 15.64 -26.11 -14.02
CA GLY A 345 16.78 -26.55 -14.84
C GLY A 345 18.02 -26.88 -14.01
N PHE A 346 18.32 -26.03 -12.99
CA PHE A 346 19.41 -26.30 -12.05
C PHE A 346 19.20 -27.59 -11.27
N ILE A 347 17.97 -27.86 -10.78
CA ILE A 347 17.64 -29.09 -10.07
C ILE A 347 17.81 -30.31 -11.01
N VAL A 348 17.26 -30.25 -12.22
CA VAL A 348 17.32 -31.33 -13.18
C VAL A 348 18.79 -31.65 -13.54
N ILE A 349 19.58 -30.64 -13.87
CA ILE A 349 21.01 -30.82 -14.21
C ILE A 349 21.78 -31.41 -13.01
N SER A 350 21.51 -30.94 -11.80
CA SER A 350 22.19 -31.40 -10.58
C SER A 350 21.89 -32.88 -10.25
N ILE A 351 20.76 -33.41 -10.70
CA ILE A 351 20.40 -34.83 -10.53
C ILE A 351 20.93 -35.67 -11.71
N THR A 352 20.83 -35.14 -12.94
CA THR A 352 21.11 -35.92 -14.15
C THR A 352 22.61 -36.18 -14.35
N ILE A 353 23.49 -35.23 -14.04
CA ILE A 353 24.94 -35.39 -14.17
C ILE A 353 25.46 -36.59 -13.36
N PRO A 354 25.25 -36.70 -12.04
CA PRO A 354 25.70 -37.82 -11.25
C PRO A 354 25.06 -39.15 -11.70
N MET A 355 23.78 -39.10 -12.16
CA MET A 355 23.09 -40.30 -12.65
C MET A 355 23.78 -40.91 -13.87
N PHE A 356 24.28 -40.10 -14.80
CA PHE A 356 25.09 -40.61 -15.93
C PHE A 356 26.43 -41.18 -15.46
N ASP A 357 27.07 -40.56 -14.46
CA ASP A 357 28.31 -41.07 -13.92
C ASP A 357 28.12 -42.45 -13.23
N VAL A 358 27.01 -42.63 -12.51
CA VAL A 358 26.61 -43.93 -11.93
C VAL A 358 26.43 -44.98 -13.01
N ILE A 359 25.69 -44.69 -14.09
CA ILE A 359 25.44 -45.62 -15.17
C ILE A 359 26.77 -46.05 -15.85
N ASN A 360 27.68 -45.12 -16.07
CA ASN A 360 28.98 -45.39 -16.69
C ASN A 360 29.94 -46.17 -15.78
N SER A 361 29.74 -46.14 -14.46
CA SER A 361 30.56 -46.92 -13.51
C SER A 361 30.16 -48.41 -13.44
N PHE A 362 28.97 -48.76 -13.92
CA PHE A 362 28.47 -50.13 -13.99
C PHE A 362 28.77 -50.81 -15.34
N ASN A 363 29.32 -50.09 -16.34
CA ASN A 363 29.80 -50.63 -17.62
C ASN A 363 31.33 -50.70 -17.63
#